data_8fb985e3b1a3e95da5a9d9be6f49115b
#
_entry.id   8fb985e3b1a3e95da5a9d9be6f49115b
#
_cell.length_a   1.000
_cell.length_b   1.000
_cell.length_c   1.000
_cell.angle_alpha   90.00
_cell.angle_beta   90.00
_cell.angle_gamma   90.00
#
_symmetry.space_group_name_H-M   'P 1'
#
loop_
_entity.id
_entity.type
_entity.pdbx_description
1 polymer ?
#
loop_
_entity_poly.entity_id
_entity_poly.type
_entity_poly.pdbx_seq_one_letter_code
_entity_poly.pdbx_strand_id
1 'polypeptide(L)'
;MSKAKAGDHFESLFEYAPISLWEEDYSAIKTFFDELRSNGVVDLDQYLDEHPEEIVNSMGRIQVTHVNHATLNMFGARSEKELLANLDKIFRDEMRAHFREELTALWNGEKSWSGDGINYRLDGEALHIRLHWRILPECESTWECVLVSIENITALKKAEERFHNLFTHAPISLWEEDYSALKKEFDKLRAQGVVDLKAHLASHPKAVDGFISLIRVLDVNQKTLDLFEAKDKETLLANLNKVFRDEMNSHFASELVDMWNGKTYYEREGVNYALSGDPVNVHLHWTLMPGHEKDFDWVLVALQDITARKKAEEYLRYLGTHDVMTGLYNRAYFDETLLHLESERRDPVSFIVMDLNNLKITNDRYGHQVGDQLIRRTGEVLKASIDNGYIAARIGGDEFTLILPDTDEQTAHAMMERVESLVEMNNKFYREPELSLSLGSATSAPGIPLEKVISLADKTMYTNKGQYYHRRKEDF
;
A
#
# COMPACT_ATOMS: atom_id res chain seq x y z
N MET A 1 31.28 17.68 -57.79
CA MET A 1 30.85 18.88 -57.04
C MET A 1 32.07 19.63 -56.67
N SER A 2 32.16 20.97 -56.94
CA SER A 2 33.30 21.80 -56.60
C SER A 2 33.49 21.90 -55.06
N LYS A 3 34.73 21.93 -54.54
CA LYS A 3 35.02 22.07 -53.10
C LYS A 3 34.26 23.25 -52.45
N ALA A 4 34.01 24.33 -53.19
CA ALA A 4 33.21 25.47 -52.71
C ALA A 4 31.75 25.09 -52.40
N LYS A 5 31.07 24.32 -53.26
CA LYS A 5 29.67 23.86 -53.01
C LYS A 5 29.56 22.84 -51.85
N ALA A 6 30.62 22.13 -51.53
CA ALA A 6 30.64 21.20 -50.39
C ALA A 6 30.79 21.97 -49.05
N GLY A 7 31.57 23.06 -49.03
CA GLY A 7 31.74 23.96 -47.88
C GLY A 7 30.41 24.66 -47.52
N ASP A 8 29.78 25.31 -48.51
CA ASP A 8 28.50 26.01 -48.34
C ASP A 8 27.38 25.07 -47.84
N HIS A 9 27.41 23.78 -48.25
CA HIS A 9 26.44 22.80 -47.85
C HIS A 9 26.65 22.34 -46.39
N PHE A 10 27.93 22.17 -46.00
CA PHE A 10 28.27 21.79 -44.58
C PHE A 10 27.94 22.94 -43.63
N GLU A 11 28.28 24.17 -43.96
CA GLU A 11 27.94 25.35 -43.18
C GLU A 11 26.46 25.50 -42.99
N SER A 12 25.64 25.25 -44.03
CA SER A 12 24.18 25.24 -43.93
C SER A 12 23.66 24.11 -43.03
N LEU A 13 24.23 22.88 -43.08
CA LEU A 13 23.85 21.77 -42.21
C LEU A 13 24.17 22.06 -40.75
N PHE A 14 25.31 22.66 -40.43
CA PHE A 14 25.67 23.06 -39.10
C PHE A 14 24.72 24.16 -38.58
N GLU A 15 24.54 25.23 -39.36
CA GLU A 15 23.80 26.44 -38.98
C GLU A 15 22.30 26.14 -38.70
N TYR A 16 21.69 25.28 -39.52
CA TYR A 16 20.25 24.92 -39.40
C TYR A 16 20.01 23.56 -38.72
N ALA A 17 21.03 22.95 -38.12
CA ALA A 17 20.80 21.73 -37.32
C ALA A 17 19.83 22.01 -36.17
N PRO A 18 18.86 21.06 -35.89
CA PRO A 18 17.84 21.27 -34.86
C PRO A 18 18.38 21.09 -33.42
N ILE A 19 19.65 20.79 -33.27
CA ILE A 19 20.36 20.62 -31.98
C ILE A 19 21.41 21.72 -31.81
N SER A 20 21.70 22.07 -30.55
CA SER A 20 22.77 23.03 -30.25
C SER A 20 24.11 22.42 -30.62
N LEU A 21 24.83 23.11 -31.53
CA LEU A 21 26.18 22.73 -31.99
C LEU A 21 27.16 23.86 -31.76
N TRP A 22 28.38 23.51 -31.33
CA TRP A 22 29.48 24.40 -31.08
C TRP A 22 30.71 23.85 -31.79
N GLU A 23 31.48 24.70 -32.44
CA GLU A 23 32.83 24.41 -32.89
C GLU A 23 33.82 25.05 -31.92
N GLU A 24 34.76 24.26 -31.43
CA GLU A 24 35.67 24.67 -30.38
C GLU A 24 37.09 24.25 -30.71
N ASP A 25 38.04 25.06 -30.26
CA ASP A 25 39.49 24.81 -30.35
C ASP A 25 40.04 24.49 -28.96
N TYR A 26 40.51 23.25 -28.78
CA TYR A 26 41.13 22.75 -27.56
C TYR A 26 42.63 22.66 -27.61
N SER A 27 43.28 23.29 -28.62
CA SER A 27 44.77 23.26 -28.82
C SER A 27 45.54 23.78 -27.61
N ALA A 28 44.99 24.79 -26.92
CA ALA A 28 45.60 25.32 -25.70
C ALA A 28 45.47 24.36 -24.51
N ILE A 29 44.38 23.55 -24.42
CA ILE A 29 44.26 22.46 -23.46
C ILE A 29 45.31 21.38 -23.73
N LYS A 30 45.44 20.99 -24.98
CA LYS A 30 46.46 20.02 -25.40
C LYS A 30 47.87 20.48 -25.04
N THR A 31 48.21 21.73 -25.32
CA THR A 31 49.51 22.31 -24.95
C THR A 31 49.74 22.27 -23.45
N PHE A 32 48.74 22.64 -22.65
CA PHE A 32 48.78 22.56 -21.19
C PHE A 32 49.02 21.11 -20.70
N PHE A 33 48.36 20.15 -21.29
CA PHE A 33 48.53 18.73 -20.93
C PHE A 33 49.95 18.23 -21.31
N ASP A 34 50.49 18.66 -22.45
CA ASP A 34 51.85 18.30 -22.86
C ASP A 34 52.90 18.92 -21.92
N GLU A 35 52.65 20.13 -21.40
CA GLU A 35 53.49 20.76 -20.35
C GLU A 35 53.39 19.99 -19.01
N LEU A 36 52.21 19.62 -18.55
CA LEU A 36 52.05 18.84 -17.33
C LEU A 36 52.76 17.49 -17.39
N ARG A 37 52.64 16.78 -18.53
CA ARG A 37 53.36 15.52 -18.76
C ARG A 37 54.88 15.72 -18.77
N SER A 38 55.34 16.79 -19.37
CA SER A 38 56.78 17.14 -19.38
C SER A 38 57.31 17.43 -17.98
N ASN A 39 56.46 17.96 -17.09
CA ASN A 39 56.77 18.24 -15.68
C ASN A 39 56.59 17.01 -14.77
N GLY A 40 56.26 15.82 -15.34
CA GLY A 40 56.19 14.56 -14.62
C GLY A 40 54.80 14.28 -13.99
N VAL A 41 53.76 15.02 -14.33
CA VAL A 41 52.40 14.73 -13.89
C VAL A 41 51.91 13.47 -14.61
N VAL A 42 51.55 12.45 -13.85
CA VAL A 42 51.03 11.16 -14.36
C VAL A 42 49.52 11.07 -14.14
N ASP A 43 49.03 11.58 -13.02
CA ASP A 43 47.63 11.57 -12.63
C ASP A 43 47.08 12.98 -12.62
N LEU A 44 46.16 13.26 -13.55
CA LEU A 44 45.53 14.58 -13.66
C LEU A 44 44.56 14.83 -12.49
N ASP A 45 43.83 13.82 -12.02
CA ASP A 45 42.89 14.00 -10.94
C ASP A 45 43.60 14.42 -9.65
N GLN A 46 44.71 13.76 -9.32
CA GLN A 46 45.53 14.16 -8.19
C GLN A 46 46.06 15.60 -8.38
N TYR A 47 46.53 15.97 -9.57
CA TYR A 47 47.00 17.32 -9.85
C TYR A 47 45.89 18.36 -9.67
N LEU A 48 44.68 18.08 -10.15
CA LEU A 48 43.53 18.99 -10.00
C LEU A 48 43.04 19.09 -8.55
N ASP A 49 43.24 18.08 -7.72
CA ASP A 49 42.95 18.15 -6.28
C ASP A 49 43.90 19.11 -5.55
N GLU A 50 45.18 19.15 -5.99
CA GLU A 50 46.21 20.06 -5.46
C GLU A 50 46.10 21.48 -6.06
N HIS A 51 45.51 21.60 -7.27
CA HIS A 51 45.41 22.85 -8.04
C HIS A 51 43.94 23.05 -8.57
N PRO A 52 42.94 23.23 -7.70
CA PRO A 52 41.54 23.32 -8.13
C PRO A 52 41.21 24.52 -9.00
N GLU A 53 42.04 25.59 -8.97
CA GLU A 53 41.94 26.74 -9.85
C GLU A 53 42.19 26.40 -11.33
N GLU A 54 42.96 25.33 -11.60
CA GLU A 54 43.29 24.94 -12.97
C GLU A 54 42.08 24.38 -13.73
N ILE A 55 41.02 23.93 -13.04
CA ILE A 55 39.75 23.57 -13.68
C ILE A 55 39.15 24.82 -14.36
N VAL A 56 39.07 25.94 -13.64
CA VAL A 56 38.54 27.21 -14.18
C VAL A 56 39.46 27.79 -15.24
N ASN A 57 40.79 27.77 -15.00
CA ASN A 57 41.76 28.22 -15.96
C ASN A 57 41.70 27.43 -17.28
N SER A 58 41.45 26.12 -17.18
CA SER A 58 41.32 25.26 -18.36
C SER A 58 40.04 25.54 -19.15
N MET A 59 38.91 25.89 -18.49
CA MET A 59 37.73 26.39 -19.21
C MET A 59 38.05 27.61 -20.05
N GLY A 60 38.86 28.55 -19.52
CA GLY A 60 39.33 29.74 -20.26
C GLY A 60 40.31 29.46 -21.40
N ARG A 61 40.89 28.26 -21.47
CA ARG A 61 41.79 27.84 -22.60
C ARG A 61 41.01 27.33 -23.80
N ILE A 62 39.71 27.01 -23.64
CA ILE A 62 38.83 26.60 -24.74
C ILE A 62 38.42 27.86 -25.52
N GLN A 63 38.61 27.83 -26.81
CA GLN A 63 38.14 28.90 -27.70
C GLN A 63 36.95 28.41 -28.49
N VAL A 64 35.77 28.99 -28.24
CA VAL A 64 34.59 28.77 -29.08
C VAL A 64 34.77 29.53 -30.38
N THR A 65 34.80 28.84 -31.51
CA THR A 65 35.02 29.40 -32.84
C THR A 65 33.73 29.71 -33.57
N HIS A 66 32.70 28.88 -33.37
CA HIS A 66 31.38 29.07 -33.97
C HIS A 66 30.27 28.36 -33.22
N VAL A 67 29.05 28.92 -33.26
CA VAL A 67 27.83 28.30 -32.72
C VAL A 67 26.67 28.45 -33.68
N ASN A 68 25.78 27.45 -33.73
CA ASN A 68 24.65 27.47 -34.65
C ASN A 68 23.41 28.17 -34.07
N HIS A 69 22.39 28.36 -34.89
CA HIS A 69 21.11 28.98 -34.51
C HIS A 69 20.41 28.29 -33.35
N ALA A 70 20.44 26.95 -33.26
CA ALA A 70 19.82 26.22 -32.17
C ALA A 70 20.50 26.53 -30.82
N THR A 71 21.81 26.74 -30.79
CA THR A 71 22.56 27.21 -29.62
C THR A 71 22.09 28.58 -29.15
N LEU A 72 21.96 29.54 -30.07
CA LEU A 72 21.47 30.88 -29.72
C LEU A 72 20.08 30.85 -29.10
N ASN A 73 19.18 30.07 -29.69
CA ASN A 73 17.84 29.91 -29.19
C ASN A 73 17.78 29.21 -27.81
N MET A 74 18.60 28.17 -27.60
CA MET A 74 18.68 27.42 -26.35
C MET A 74 19.12 28.32 -25.20
N PHE A 75 20.15 29.15 -25.38
CA PHE A 75 20.69 30.01 -24.33
C PHE A 75 20.05 31.40 -24.28
N GLY A 76 19.15 31.72 -25.22
CA GLY A 76 18.43 33.01 -25.26
C GLY A 76 19.30 34.16 -25.74
N ALA A 77 20.33 33.88 -26.55
CA ALA A 77 21.17 34.89 -27.14
C ALA A 77 20.64 35.38 -28.48
N ARG A 78 20.81 36.67 -28.76
CA ARG A 78 20.38 37.31 -30.03
C ARG A 78 21.41 37.17 -31.13
N SER A 79 22.64 36.89 -30.75
CA SER A 79 23.78 36.73 -31.69
C SER A 79 24.90 35.92 -31.03
N GLU A 80 25.71 35.29 -31.84
CA GLU A 80 26.98 34.64 -31.42
C GLU A 80 27.84 35.54 -30.57
N LYS A 81 28.02 36.79 -30.99
CA LYS A 81 28.80 37.80 -30.25
C LYS A 81 28.24 38.04 -28.84
N GLU A 82 26.91 38.08 -28.67
CA GLU A 82 26.30 38.24 -27.34
C GLU A 82 26.54 36.99 -26.50
N LEU A 83 26.40 35.80 -27.07
CA LEU A 83 26.64 34.53 -26.39
C LEU A 83 28.09 34.45 -25.90
N LEU A 84 29.05 34.64 -26.81
CA LEU A 84 30.48 34.54 -26.51
C LEU A 84 30.95 35.57 -25.48
N ALA A 85 30.35 36.77 -25.45
CA ALA A 85 30.62 37.79 -24.44
C ALA A 85 30.09 37.48 -23.05
N ASN A 86 29.28 36.43 -22.88
CA ASN A 86 28.61 36.04 -21.63
C ASN A 86 28.74 34.55 -21.31
N LEU A 87 29.77 33.89 -21.77
CA LEU A 87 30.04 32.47 -21.49
C LEU A 87 30.16 32.19 -19.98
N ASP A 88 30.67 33.14 -19.21
CA ASP A 88 30.73 33.09 -17.75
C ASP A 88 29.37 33.00 -17.05
N LYS A 89 28.31 33.46 -17.71
CA LYS A 89 26.92 33.31 -17.21
C LYS A 89 26.36 31.96 -17.56
N ILE A 90 26.81 31.33 -18.63
CA ILE A 90 26.33 30.02 -19.10
C ILE A 90 27.03 28.89 -18.34
N PHE A 91 28.33 28.99 -18.20
CA PHE A 91 29.22 27.98 -17.60
C PHE A 91 29.64 28.42 -16.19
N ARG A 92 28.78 28.19 -15.21
CA ARG A 92 29.03 28.59 -13.81
C ARG A 92 28.65 27.48 -12.85
N ASP A 93 28.97 27.66 -11.59
CA ASP A 93 28.54 26.81 -10.45
C ASP A 93 28.92 25.33 -10.64
N GLU A 94 27.92 24.48 -10.87
CA GLU A 94 28.07 23.02 -10.96
C GLU A 94 28.89 22.56 -12.19
N MET A 95 29.05 23.40 -13.18
CA MET A 95 29.80 23.09 -14.39
C MET A 95 31.25 22.72 -14.12
N ARG A 96 31.84 23.17 -12.99
CA ARG A 96 33.24 22.87 -12.63
C ARG A 96 33.46 21.37 -12.38
N ALA A 97 32.50 20.70 -11.70
CA ALA A 97 32.61 19.27 -11.45
C ALA A 97 32.49 18.46 -12.74
N HIS A 98 31.59 18.88 -13.61
CA HIS A 98 31.34 18.28 -14.91
C HIS A 98 32.56 18.45 -15.84
N PHE A 99 33.12 19.66 -15.89
CA PHE A 99 34.28 19.95 -16.72
C PHE A 99 35.56 19.20 -16.28
N ARG A 100 35.67 18.86 -14.99
CA ARG A 100 36.77 17.99 -14.52
C ARG A 100 36.72 16.62 -15.20
N GLU A 101 35.51 16.02 -15.33
CA GLU A 101 35.34 14.72 -16.00
C GLU A 101 35.78 14.82 -17.48
N GLU A 102 35.43 15.92 -18.15
CA GLU A 102 35.87 16.17 -19.54
C GLU A 102 37.39 16.26 -19.66
N LEU A 103 38.03 17.02 -18.75
CA LEU A 103 39.51 17.13 -18.74
C LEU A 103 40.15 15.76 -18.49
N THR A 104 39.62 14.96 -17.59
CA THR A 104 40.12 13.61 -17.30
C THR A 104 39.98 12.69 -18.51
N ALA A 105 38.85 12.75 -19.22
CA ALA A 105 38.64 11.99 -20.45
C ALA A 105 39.65 12.38 -21.54
N LEU A 106 39.85 13.69 -21.75
CA LEU A 106 40.90 14.22 -22.70
C LEU A 106 42.30 13.80 -22.29
N TRP A 107 42.65 13.88 -20.99
CA TRP A 107 43.96 13.44 -20.48
C TRP A 107 44.20 11.95 -20.75
N ASN A 108 43.21 11.10 -20.61
CA ASN A 108 43.28 9.68 -20.87
C ASN A 108 43.28 9.32 -22.37
N GLY A 109 43.22 10.33 -23.24
CA GLY A 109 43.33 10.18 -24.70
C GLY A 109 42.01 9.81 -25.37
N GLU A 110 40.89 10.01 -24.69
CA GLU A 110 39.54 9.82 -25.27
C GLU A 110 39.35 10.84 -26.41
N LYS A 111 38.69 10.39 -27.49
CA LYS A 111 38.41 11.23 -28.67
C LYS A 111 36.96 11.75 -28.69
N SER A 112 36.14 11.25 -27.82
CA SER A 112 34.78 11.70 -27.59
C SER A 112 34.36 11.37 -26.16
N TRP A 113 33.46 12.18 -25.61
CA TRP A 113 32.91 11.98 -24.28
C TRP A 113 31.45 12.48 -24.26
N SER A 114 30.67 12.01 -23.33
CA SER A 114 29.31 12.46 -23.10
C SER A 114 28.99 12.42 -21.62
N GLY A 115 28.31 13.46 -21.13
CA GLY A 115 27.84 13.55 -19.75
C GLY A 115 26.65 14.48 -19.59
N ASP A 116 25.93 14.32 -18.48
CA ASP A 116 24.81 15.19 -18.10
C ASP A 116 25.34 16.30 -17.18
N GLY A 117 24.87 17.55 -17.36
CA GLY A 117 25.31 18.69 -16.55
C GLY A 117 24.22 19.77 -16.46
N ILE A 118 24.59 20.91 -15.87
CA ILE A 118 23.72 22.08 -15.78
C ILE A 118 24.43 23.29 -16.41
N ASN A 119 23.79 23.89 -17.41
CA ASN A 119 24.16 25.19 -17.96
C ASN A 119 23.05 26.19 -17.64
N TYR A 120 23.32 27.46 -17.90
CA TYR A 120 22.38 28.53 -17.64
C TYR A 120 22.08 29.35 -18.89
N ARG A 121 20.83 29.72 -19.06
CA ARG A 121 20.44 30.71 -20.06
C ARG A 121 20.93 32.10 -19.65
N LEU A 122 21.01 33.02 -20.61
CA LEU A 122 21.42 34.41 -20.33
C LEU A 122 20.48 35.16 -19.39
N ASP A 123 19.23 34.72 -19.27
CA ASP A 123 18.24 35.24 -18.29
C ASP A 123 18.38 34.61 -16.90
N GLY A 124 19.27 33.64 -16.74
CA GLY A 124 19.57 32.94 -15.49
C GLY A 124 18.80 31.67 -15.26
N GLU A 125 17.92 31.22 -16.18
CA GLU A 125 17.23 29.94 -16.08
C GLU A 125 18.24 28.78 -16.18
N ALA A 126 18.17 27.82 -15.26
CA ALA A 126 18.97 26.59 -15.28
C ALA A 126 18.44 25.61 -16.32
N LEU A 127 19.32 25.06 -17.12
CA LEU A 127 19.07 24.02 -18.10
C LEU A 127 19.83 22.75 -17.72
N HIS A 128 19.11 21.65 -17.50
CA HIS A 128 19.75 20.35 -17.50
C HIS A 128 20.09 19.97 -18.93
N ILE A 129 21.38 19.70 -19.17
CA ILE A 129 21.91 19.43 -20.50
C ILE A 129 22.57 18.07 -20.53
N ARG A 130 22.59 17.47 -21.72
CA ARG A 130 23.52 16.41 -22.08
C ARG A 130 24.48 16.97 -23.09
N LEU A 131 25.77 16.97 -22.73
CA LEU A 131 26.85 17.42 -23.57
C LEU A 131 27.53 16.20 -24.16
N HIS A 132 27.87 16.32 -25.45
CA HIS A 132 28.73 15.39 -26.14
C HIS A 132 29.73 16.15 -26.95
N TRP A 133 31.02 15.87 -26.76
CA TRP A 133 32.07 16.43 -27.62
C TRP A 133 32.83 15.31 -28.35
N ARG A 134 33.36 15.68 -29.53
CA ARG A 134 34.20 14.83 -30.34
C ARG A 134 35.29 15.65 -31.04
N ILE A 135 36.56 15.23 -30.91
CA ILE A 135 37.63 15.71 -31.72
C ILE A 135 37.51 15.16 -33.12
N LEU A 136 37.47 16.01 -34.14
CA LEU A 136 37.32 15.57 -35.52
C LEU A 136 38.59 14.84 -35.98
N PRO A 137 38.48 13.78 -36.84
CA PRO A 137 39.61 12.93 -37.22
C PRO A 137 40.79 13.68 -37.80
N GLU A 138 40.54 14.74 -38.58
CA GLU A 138 41.58 15.58 -39.17
C GLU A 138 42.38 16.43 -38.17
N CYS A 139 41.83 16.66 -36.99
CA CYS A 139 42.42 17.51 -35.93
C CYS A 139 42.86 16.72 -34.68
N GLU A 140 42.89 15.36 -34.73
CA GLU A 140 43.28 14.56 -33.57
C GLU A 140 44.69 14.83 -33.04
N SER A 141 45.60 15.35 -33.91
CA SER A 141 46.96 15.68 -33.49
C SER A 141 47.08 17.08 -32.89
N THR A 142 46.16 18.01 -33.19
CA THR A 142 46.21 19.41 -32.78
C THR A 142 45.13 19.82 -31.80
N TRP A 143 43.96 19.17 -31.83
CA TRP A 143 42.73 19.48 -31.11
C TRP A 143 42.10 20.83 -31.48
N GLU A 144 42.43 21.36 -32.67
CA GLU A 144 41.90 22.64 -33.19
C GLU A 144 40.42 22.55 -33.64
N CYS A 145 39.89 21.34 -33.84
CA CYS A 145 38.53 21.14 -34.33
C CYS A 145 37.80 20.13 -33.41
N VAL A 146 37.06 20.64 -32.46
CA VAL A 146 36.17 19.86 -31.59
C VAL A 146 34.74 20.26 -31.87
N LEU A 147 33.91 19.26 -32.19
CA LEU A 147 32.47 19.46 -32.32
C LEU A 147 31.79 19.11 -31.02
N VAL A 148 31.06 20.07 -30.45
CA VAL A 148 30.26 19.86 -29.23
C VAL A 148 28.80 19.96 -29.61
N SER A 149 28.00 19.00 -29.10
CA SER A 149 26.55 19.07 -29.17
C SER A 149 25.96 19.10 -27.75
N ILE A 150 24.97 19.96 -27.57
CA ILE A 150 24.30 20.14 -26.29
C ILE A 150 22.78 19.87 -26.50
N GLU A 151 22.26 18.91 -25.78
CA GLU A 151 20.85 18.59 -25.74
C GLU A 151 20.22 19.13 -24.44
N ASN A 152 19.08 19.79 -24.54
CA ASN A 152 18.31 20.22 -23.38
C ASN A 152 17.42 19.06 -22.87
N ILE A 153 17.82 18.49 -21.76
CA ILE A 153 17.09 17.38 -21.10
C ILE A 153 16.29 17.85 -19.87
N THR A 154 16.06 19.16 -19.72
CA THR A 154 15.34 19.73 -18.56
C THR A 154 13.93 19.15 -18.42
N ALA A 155 13.22 19.01 -19.55
CA ALA A 155 11.87 18.43 -19.53
C ALA A 155 11.89 16.96 -19.06
N LEU A 156 12.88 16.19 -19.52
CA LEU A 156 13.07 14.80 -19.11
C LEU A 156 13.37 14.73 -17.59
N LYS A 157 14.33 15.50 -17.11
CA LYS A 157 14.69 15.52 -15.67
C LYS A 157 13.52 15.94 -14.78
N LYS A 158 12.79 16.99 -15.16
CA LYS A 158 11.57 17.40 -14.44
C LYS A 158 10.49 16.31 -14.44
N ALA A 159 10.36 15.55 -15.52
CA ALA A 159 9.40 14.44 -15.59
C ALA A 159 9.84 13.27 -14.68
N GLU A 160 11.13 12.92 -14.69
CA GLU A 160 11.72 11.91 -13.79
C GLU A 160 11.54 12.29 -12.31
N GLU A 161 11.89 13.51 -11.94
CA GLU A 161 11.69 14.02 -10.56
C GLU A 161 10.21 14.03 -10.16
N ARG A 162 9.32 14.47 -11.06
CA ARG A 162 7.89 14.47 -10.80
C ARG A 162 7.37 13.05 -10.57
N PHE A 163 7.77 12.09 -11.39
CA PHE A 163 7.41 10.69 -11.23
C PHE A 163 7.92 10.15 -9.89
N HIS A 164 9.20 10.38 -9.59
CA HIS A 164 9.81 9.95 -8.33
C HIS A 164 9.08 10.54 -7.11
N ASN A 165 8.76 11.84 -7.14
CA ASN A 165 8.02 12.49 -6.06
C ASN A 165 6.59 11.94 -5.91
N LEU A 166 5.88 11.71 -7.02
CA LEU A 166 4.54 11.12 -7.01
C LEU A 166 4.56 9.69 -6.46
N PHE A 167 5.54 8.89 -6.84
CA PHE A 167 5.71 7.52 -6.34
C PHE A 167 6.06 7.52 -4.85
N THR A 168 7.09 8.25 -4.46
CA THR A 168 7.61 8.27 -3.08
C THR A 168 6.60 8.79 -2.07
N HIS A 169 5.85 9.86 -2.43
CA HIS A 169 4.89 10.53 -1.53
C HIS A 169 3.44 10.13 -1.75
N ALA A 170 3.18 9.08 -2.56
CA ALA A 170 1.82 8.57 -2.72
C ALA A 170 1.23 8.13 -1.37
N PRO A 171 -0.06 8.46 -1.08
CA PRO A 171 -0.71 8.13 0.19
C PRO A 171 -1.08 6.65 0.34
N ILE A 172 -0.79 5.83 -0.67
CA ILE A 172 -1.00 4.38 -0.70
C ILE A 172 0.33 3.66 -0.89
N SER A 173 0.41 2.41 -0.42
CA SER A 173 1.57 1.56 -0.66
C SER A 173 1.66 1.22 -2.14
N LEU A 174 2.82 1.51 -2.76
CA LEU A 174 3.12 1.24 -4.16
C LEU A 174 4.37 0.38 -4.27
N TRP A 175 4.27 -0.62 -5.16
CA TRP A 175 5.36 -1.53 -5.52
C TRP A 175 5.54 -1.49 -7.02
N GLU A 176 6.77 -1.31 -7.44
CA GLU A 176 7.18 -1.46 -8.83
C GLU A 176 7.88 -2.81 -8.98
N GLU A 177 7.39 -3.63 -9.91
CA GLU A 177 7.80 -5.02 -10.01
C GLU A 177 8.06 -5.43 -11.47
N ASP A 178 8.98 -6.37 -11.64
CA ASP A 178 9.33 -7.00 -12.92
C ASP A 178 8.93 -8.48 -12.90
N TYR A 179 8.00 -8.83 -13.77
CA TYR A 179 7.47 -10.19 -13.96
C TYR A 179 8.01 -10.86 -15.23
N SER A 180 9.09 -10.34 -15.82
CA SER A 180 9.62 -10.87 -17.09
C SER A 180 10.07 -12.33 -17.00
N ALA A 181 10.61 -12.73 -15.85
CA ALA A 181 10.98 -14.12 -15.61
C ALA A 181 9.75 -15.05 -15.51
N LEU A 182 8.67 -14.57 -14.86
CA LEU A 182 7.38 -15.25 -14.80
C LEU A 182 6.78 -15.42 -16.20
N LYS A 183 6.82 -14.36 -17.02
CA LYS A 183 6.32 -14.39 -18.39
C LYS A 183 7.05 -15.42 -19.25
N LYS A 184 8.38 -15.50 -19.12
CA LYS A 184 9.19 -16.52 -19.80
C LYS A 184 8.78 -17.94 -19.39
N GLU A 185 8.48 -18.17 -18.11
CA GLU A 185 8.03 -19.49 -17.66
C GLU A 185 6.62 -19.80 -18.19
N PHE A 186 5.72 -18.83 -18.27
CA PHE A 186 4.43 -18.98 -18.94
C PHE A 186 4.59 -19.38 -20.39
N ASP A 187 5.48 -18.72 -21.14
CA ASP A 187 5.71 -19.04 -22.55
C ASP A 187 6.31 -20.44 -22.74
N LYS A 188 7.18 -20.85 -21.82
CA LYS A 188 7.74 -22.21 -21.79
C LYS A 188 6.66 -23.27 -21.51
N LEU A 189 5.76 -23.06 -20.56
CA LEU A 189 4.64 -23.96 -20.26
C LEU A 189 3.69 -24.07 -21.46
N ARG A 190 3.41 -22.94 -22.15
CA ARG A 190 2.60 -22.94 -23.39
C ARG A 190 3.28 -23.77 -24.49
N ALA A 191 4.60 -23.62 -24.66
CA ALA A 191 5.37 -24.41 -25.61
C ALA A 191 5.37 -25.92 -25.29
N GLN A 192 5.22 -26.27 -24.01
CA GLN A 192 5.07 -27.66 -23.53
C GLN A 192 3.64 -28.19 -23.68
N GLY A 193 2.69 -27.38 -24.20
CA GLY A 193 1.31 -27.79 -24.45
C GLY A 193 0.35 -27.56 -23.27
N VAL A 194 0.74 -26.81 -22.24
CA VAL A 194 -0.16 -26.43 -21.16
C VAL A 194 -1.15 -25.37 -21.69
N VAL A 195 -2.43 -25.71 -21.71
CA VAL A 195 -3.52 -24.82 -22.15
C VAL A 195 -4.24 -24.21 -20.94
N ASP A 196 -4.44 -25.00 -19.89
CA ASP A 196 -5.13 -24.58 -18.67
C ASP A 196 -4.14 -24.55 -17.49
N LEU A 197 -3.71 -23.32 -17.12
CA LEU A 197 -2.81 -23.13 -15.99
C LEU A 197 -3.46 -23.54 -14.67
N LYS A 198 -4.76 -23.35 -14.49
CA LYS A 198 -5.47 -23.72 -13.26
C LYS A 198 -5.39 -25.24 -13.03
N ALA A 199 -5.66 -26.05 -14.05
CA ALA A 199 -5.52 -27.50 -13.98
C ALA A 199 -4.06 -27.93 -13.74
N HIS A 200 -3.10 -27.22 -14.36
CA HIS A 200 -1.67 -27.46 -14.16
C HIS A 200 -1.26 -27.21 -12.71
N LEU A 201 -1.65 -26.07 -12.10
CA LEU A 201 -1.34 -25.73 -10.71
C LEU A 201 -2.01 -26.69 -9.71
N ALA A 202 -3.23 -27.14 -10.00
CA ALA A 202 -3.93 -28.12 -9.16
C ALA A 202 -3.16 -29.46 -9.08
N SER A 203 -2.50 -29.87 -10.17
CA SER A 203 -1.66 -31.08 -10.20
C SER A 203 -0.21 -30.85 -9.68
N HIS A 204 0.22 -29.59 -9.60
CA HIS A 204 1.57 -29.20 -9.16
C HIS A 204 1.50 -28.05 -8.12
N PRO A 205 0.97 -28.29 -6.90
CA PRO A 205 0.76 -27.21 -5.91
C PRO A 205 2.02 -26.44 -5.54
N LYS A 206 3.18 -27.09 -5.53
CA LYS A 206 4.48 -26.47 -5.24
C LYS A 206 4.98 -25.52 -6.35
N ALA A 207 4.37 -25.55 -7.53
CA ALA A 207 4.77 -24.66 -8.61
C ALA A 207 4.45 -23.19 -8.29
N VAL A 208 3.44 -22.91 -7.44
CA VAL A 208 3.07 -21.55 -7.04
C VAL A 208 4.25 -20.85 -6.36
N ASP A 209 4.94 -21.50 -5.42
CA ASP A 209 6.11 -20.94 -4.74
C ASP A 209 7.24 -20.64 -5.74
N GLY A 210 7.41 -21.50 -6.74
CA GLY A 210 8.35 -21.27 -7.83
C GLY A 210 8.03 -20.03 -8.65
N PHE A 211 6.75 -19.77 -8.95
CA PHE A 211 6.34 -18.57 -9.67
C PHE A 211 6.52 -17.28 -8.84
N ILE A 212 6.21 -17.34 -7.54
CA ILE A 212 6.45 -16.19 -6.63
C ILE A 212 7.92 -15.79 -6.65
N SER A 213 8.83 -16.75 -6.65
CA SER A 213 10.28 -16.51 -6.66
C SER A 213 10.81 -15.86 -7.96
N LEU A 214 10.02 -15.87 -9.04
CA LEU A 214 10.35 -15.23 -10.31
C LEU A 214 10.01 -13.75 -10.37
N ILE A 215 9.27 -13.24 -9.40
CA ILE A 215 8.90 -11.83 -9.31
C ILE A 215 10.06 -11.06 -8.68
N ARG A 216 10.46 -9.99 -9.34
CA ARG A 216 11.49 -9.09 -8.83
C ARG A 216 10.89 -7.75 -8.45
N VAL A 217 10.95 -7.38 -7.20
CA VAL A 217 10.59 -6.05 -6.74
C VAL A 217 11.68 -5.06 -7.16
N LEU A 218 11.33 -4.10 -8.01
CA LEU A 218 12.22 -3.04 -8.48
C LEU A 218 12.29 -1.91 -7.47
N ASP A 219 11.12 -1.44 -7.03
CA ASP A 219 11.05 -0.38 -6.01
C ASP A 219 9.79 -0.45 -5.16
N VAL A 220 9.82 0.21 -4.00
CA VAL A 220 8.70 0.41 -3.09
C VAL A 220 8.73 1.84 -2.55
N ASN A 221 7.56 2.46 -2.38
CA ASN A 221 7.50 3.80 -1.85
C ASN A 221 7.53 3.84 -0.30
N GLN A 222 7.67 5.05 0.27
CA GLN A 222 7.73 5.23 1.72
C GLN A 222 6.48 4.68 2.42
N LYS A 223 5.29 4.83 1.82
CA LYS A 223 4.05 4.32 2.39
C LYS A 223 4.01 2.79 2.51
N THR A 224 4.71 2.08 1.64
CA THR A 224 4.92 0.63 1.75
C THR A 224 5.74 0.28 2.97
N LEU A 225 6.83 1.00 3.21
CA LEU A 225 7.68 0.79 4.39
C LEU A 225 6.91 1.05 5.69
N ASP A 226 6.13 2.14 5.72
CA ASP A 226 5.28 2.47 6.87
C ASP A 226 4.21 1.41 7.13
N LEU A 227 3.55 0.91 6.05
CA LEU A 227 2.47 -0.07 6.14
C LEU A 227 2.94 -1.41 6.73
N PHE A 228 4.14 -1.84 6.34
CA PHE A 228 4.72 -3.11 6.79
C PHE A 228 5.73 -2.96 7.93
N GLU A 229 5.86 -1.76 8.50
CA GLU A 229 6.77 -1.44 9.61
C GLU A 229 8.23 -1.82 9.31
N ALA A 230 8.63 -1.61 8.06
CA ALA A 230 9.99 -1.85 7.62
C ALA A 230 10.84 -0.59 7.73
N LYS A 231 12.05 -0.72 8.25
CA LYS A 231 12.98 0.41 8.39
C LYS A 231 13.41 0.96 7.02
N ASP A 232 13.64 0.08 6.08
CA ASP A 232 14.12 0.37 4.73
C ASP A 232 13.70 -0.74 3.76
N LYS A 233 13.88 -0.48 2.47
CA LYS A 233 13.57 -1.42 1.39
C LYS A 233 14.33 -2.74 1.53
N GLU A 234 15.59 -2.71 1.89
CA GLU A 234 16.42 -3.92 2.03
C GLU A 234 15.86 -4.84 3.12
N THR A 235 15.49 -4.26 4.26
CA THR A 235 14.85 -4.98 5.36
C THR A 235 13.52 -5.60 4.94
N LEU A 236 12.68 -4.86 4.18
CA LEU A 236 11.41 -5.36 3.68
C LEU A 236 11.63 -6.54 2.73
N LEU A 237 12.49 -6.38 1.73
CA LEU A 237 12.75 -7.40 0.71
C LEU A 237 13.36 -8.68 1.29
N ALA A 238 14.21 -8.56 2.31
CA ALA A 238 14.78 -9.71 3.03
C ALA A 238 13.75 -10.50 3.85
N ASN A 239 12.56 -9.93 4.10
CA ASN A 239 11.52 -10.51 4.96
C ASN A 239 10.15 -10.64 4.27
N LEU A 240 10.09 -10.68 2.93
CA LEU A 240 8.83 -10.82 2.19
C LEU A 240 8.02 -12.06 2.60
N ASN A 241 8.69 -13.14 2.99
CA ASN A 241 8.05 -14.35 3.51
C ASN A 241 7.30 -14.15 4.84
N LYS A 242 7.58 -13.07 5.59
CA LYS A 242 6.81 -12.69 6.78
C LYS A 242 5.60 -11.83 6.41
N VAL A 243 5.72 -11.03 5.35
CA VAL A 243 4.65 -10.16 4.84
C VAL A 243 3.60 -10.97 4.09
N PHE A 244 4.05 -11.87 3.22
CA PHE A 244 3.22 -12.71 2.37
C PHE A 244 3.24 -14.16 2.88
N ARG A 245 2.26 -14.53 3.69
CA ARG A 245 2.14 -15.85 4.29
C ARG A 245 0.67 -16.31 4.34
N ASP A 246 0.44 -17.54 4.81
CA ASP A 246 -0.86 -18.15 5.04
C ASP A 246 -1.71 -18.26 3.76
N GLU A 247 -2.84 -17.55 3.65
CA GLU A 247 -3.76 -17.62 2.52
C GLU A 247 -3.21 -17.05 1.21
N MET A 248 -2.07 -16.36 1.26
CA MET A 248 -1.48 -15.69 0.11
C MET A 248 -1.19 -16.63 -1.07
N ASN A 249 -0.75 -17.86 -0.80
CA ASN A 249 -0.46 -18.84 -1.85
C ASN A 249 -1.70 -19.22 -2.67
N SER A 250 -2.87 -19.35 -2.02
CA SER A 250 -4.13 -19.67 -2.71
C SER A 250 -4.61 -18.49 -3.57
N HIS A 251 -4.39 -17.29 -3.06
CA HIS A 251 -4.72 -16.05 -3.74
C HIS A 251 -3.82 -15.84 -4.95
N PHE A 252 -2.51 -16.03 -4.78
CA PHE A 252 -1.55 -15.86 -5.87
C PHE A 252 -1.77 -16.87 -7.01
N ALA A 253 -2.19 -18.09 -6.70
CA ALA A 253 -2.57 -19.06 -7.73
C ALA A 253 -3.70 -18.55 -8.65
N SER A 254 -4.68 -17.83 -8.09
CA SER A 254 -5.74 -17.18 -8.88
C SER A 254 -5.19 -16.05 -9.76
N GLU A 255 -4.24 -15.26 -9.24
CA GLU A 255 -3.58 -14.18 -9.99
C GLU A 255 -2.80 -14.72 -11.19
N LEU A 256 -2.02 -15.79 -10.97
CA LEU A 256 -1.31 -16.47 -12.06
C LEU A 256 -2.25 -16.90 -13.17
N VAL A 257 -3.43 -17.42 -12.83
CA VAL A 257 -4.44 -17.81 -13.81
C VAL A 257 -5.01 -16.60 -14.55
N ASP A 258 -5.24 -15.50 -13.85
CA ASP A 258 -5.72 -14.25 -14.45
C ASP A 258 -4.68 -13.68 -15.42
N MET A 259 -3.41 -13.61 -15.03
CA MET A 259 -2.29 -13.19 -15.89
C MET A 259 -2.09 -14.13 -17.09
N TRP A 260 -2.18 -15.45 -16.86
CA TRP A 260 -2.12 -16.44 -17.92
C TRP A 260 -3.21 -16.22 -18.98
N ASN A 261 -4.41 -15.86 -18.55
CA ASN A 261 -5.55 -15.60 -19.46
C ASN A 261 -5.51 -14.20 -20.10
N GLY A 262 -4.43 -13.43 -19.89
CA GLY A 262 -4.19 -12.15 -20.53
C GLY A 262 -4.86 -10.96 -19.84
N LYS A 263 -5.25 -11.09 -18.57
CA LYS A 263 -5.67 -9.92 -17.79
C LYS A 263 -4.46 -9.01 -17.53
N THR A 264 -4.66 -7.72 -17.74
CA THR A 264 -3.67 -6.66 -17.49
C THR A 264 -3.97 -5.87 -16.21
N TYR A 265 -5.10 -6.14 -15.58
CA TYR A 265 -5.56 -5.53 -14.34
C TYR A 265 -6.42 -6.52 -13.54
N TYR A 266 -6.25 -6.51 -12.24
CA TYR A 266 -7.18 -7.13 -11.28
C TYR A 266 -7.08 -6.45 -9.91
N GLU A 267 -8.14 -6.63 -9.11
CA GLU A 267 -8.20 -6.15 -7.75
C GLU A 267 -8.81 -7.21 -6.82
N ARG A 268 -8.43 -7.15 -5.55
CA ARG A 268 -9.01 -7.98 -4.51
C ARG A 268 -8.65 -7.53 -3.11
N GLU A 269 -9.42 -8.02 -2.14
CA GLU A 269 -9.09 -7.88 -0.73
C GLU A 269 -8.32 -9.11 -0.23
N GLY A 270 -7.39 -8.89 0.69
CA GLY A 270 -6.59 -9.94 1.31
C GLY A 270 -6.00 -9.49 2.64
N VAL A 271 -5.25 -10.39 3.27
CA VAL A 271 -4.51 -10.09 4.51
C VAL A 271 -3.04 -10.29 4.27
N ASN A 272 -2.26 -9.25 4.50
CA ASN A 272 -0.81 -9.29 4.61
C ASN A 272 -0.41 -9.07 6.07
N TYR A 273 0.88 -9.12 6.37
CA TYR A 273 1.35 -8.96 7.74
C TYR A 273 2.47 -7.94 7.82
N ALA A 274 2.42 -7.05 8.80
CA ALA A 274 3.55 -6.20 9.15
C ALA A 274 4.73 -7.06 9.66
N LEU A 275 5.94 -6.52 9.66
CA LEU A 275 7.11 -7.24 10.17
C LEU A 275 7.04 -7.51 11.68
N SER A 276 6.22 -6.74 12.44
CA SER A 276 5.81 -7.03 13.83
C SER A 276 5.00 -8.33 13.96
N GLY A 277 4.36 -8.78 12.88
CA GLY A 277 3.46 -9.91 12.84
C GLY A 277 1.97 -9.54 12.87
N ASP A 278 1.64 -8.25 12.97
CA ASP A 278 0.27 -7.76 12.99
C ASP A 278 -0.39 -7.91 11.62
N PRO A 279 -1.67 -8.36 11.58
CA PRO A 279 -2.40 -8.49 10.33
C PRO A 279 -2.80 -7.13 9.76
N VAL A 280 -2.57 -6.95 8.49
CA VAL A 280 -2.94 -5.76 7.71
C VAL A 280 -3.93 -6.20 6.63
N ASN A 281 -5.19 -5.78 6.74
CA ASN A 281 -6.16 -6.00 5.67
C ASN A 281 -5.87 -5.04 4.52
N VAL A 282 -5.66 -5.57 3.34
CA VAL A 282 -5.31 -4.78 2.15
C VAL A 282 -6.33 -4.97 1.03
N HIS A 283 -6.57 -3.90 0.29
CA HIS A 283 -7.17 -3.96 -1.03
C HIS A 283 -6.05 -3.80 -2.05
N LEU A 284 -5.77 -4.88 -2.77
CA LEU A 284 -4.71 -4.97 -3.76
C LEU A 284 -5.24 -4.59 -5.14
N HIS A 285 -4.49 -3.74 -5.84
CA HIS A 285 -4.67 -3.43 -7.25
C HIS A 285 -3.38 -3.79 -7.97
N TRP A 286 -3.44 -4.74 -8.89
CA TRP A 286 -2.35 -5.14 -9.75
C TRP A 286 -2.58 -4.63 -11.16
N THR A 287 -1.60 -4.00 -11.75
CA THR A 287 -1.68 -3.42 -13.09
C THR A 287 -0.41 -3.69 -13.87
N LEU A 288 -0.54 -4.38 -14.98
CA LEU A 288 0.51 -4.46 -16.00
C LEU A 288 0.52 -3.16 -16.80
N MET A 289 1.63 -2.45 -16.79
CA MET A 289 1.70 -1.13 -17.41
C MET A 289 1.54 -1.18 -18.93
N PRO A 290 0.81 -0.22 -19.53
CA PRO A 290 0.56 -0.18 -20.97
C PRO A 290 1.87 -0.16 -21.77
N GLY A 291 1.95 -1.02 -22.80
CA GLY A 291 3.13 -1.19 -23.64
C GLY A 291 4.09 -2.30 -23.18
N HIS A 292 3.88 -2.86 -21.97
CA HIS A 292 4.71 -3.91 -21.37
C HIS A 292 4.04 -5.29 -21.40
N GLU A 293 2.94 -5.45 -22.17
CA GLU A 293 2.14 -6.69 -22.23
C GLU A 293 2.88 -7.87 -22.88
N LYS A 294 3.95 -7.61 -23.59
CA LYS A 294 4.76 -8.66 -24.22
C LYS A 294 5.74 -9.29 -23.27
N ASP A 295 6.37 -8.47 -22.44
CA ASP A 295 7.55 -8.83 -21.65
C ASP A 295 7.27 -8.90 -20.14
N PHE A 296 6.17 -8.27 -19.66
CA PHE A 296 5.80 -8.18 -18.23
C PHE A 296 6.88 -7.56 -17.35
N ASP A 297 7.73 -6.71 -17.92
CA ASP A 297 8.88 -6.10 -17.29
C ASP A 297 8.53 -4.85 -16.44
N TRP A 298 7.28 -4.38 -16.51
CA TRP A 298 6.81 -3.28 -15.68
C TRP A 298 5.39 -3.47 -15.17
N VAL A 299 5.29 -3.77 -13.88
CA VAL A 299 4.05 -4.01 -13.14
C VAL A 299 4.00 -3.03 -11.98
N LEU A 300 2.83 -2.42 -11.77
CA LEU A 300 2.55 -1.61 -10.59
C LEU A 300 1.55 -2.34 -9.70
N VAL A 301 1.93 -2.55 -8.42
CA VAL A 301 1.02 -3.06 -7.40
C VAL A 301 0.75 -1.96 -6.39
N ALA A 302 -0.53 -1.68 -6.14
CA ALA A 302 -0.97 -0.75 -5.11
C ALA A 302 -1.71 -1.50 -4.00
N LEU A 303 -1.35 -1.23 -2.75
CA LEU A 303 -1.99 -1.80 -1.57
C LEU A 303 -2.62 -0.69 -0.75
N GLN A 304 -3.93 -0.68 -0.65
CA GLN A 304 -4.67 0.21 0.22
C GLN A 304 -4.94 -0.51 1.55
N ASP A 305 -4.51 0.07 2.67
CA ASP A 305 -4.89 -0.42 4.00
C ASP A 305 -6.39 -0.19 4.23
N ILE A 306 -7.12 -1.30 4.42
CA ILE A 306 -8.56 -1.30 4.72
C ILE A 306 -8.85 -1.85 6.12
N THR A 307 -7.83 -1.95 6.99
CA THR A 307 -7.96 -2.55 8.33
C THR A 307 -8.97 -1.80 9.18
N ALA A 308 -8.92 -0.45 9.15
CA ALA A 308 -9.89 0.36 9.89
C ALA A 308 -11.32 0.16 9.36
N ARG A 309 -11.50 0.05 8.02
CA ARG A 309 -12.80 -0.23 7.40
C ARG A 309 -13.33 -1.59 7.82
N LYS A 310 -12.52 -2.65 7.75
CA LYS A 310 -12.91 -4.01 8.16
C LYS A 310 -13.32 -4.08 9.64
N LYS A 311 -12.54 -3.45 10.53
CA LYS A 311 -12.88 -3.35 11.95
C LYS A 311 -14.20 -2.61 12.18
N ALA A 312 -14.46 -1.54 11.43
CA ALA A 312 -15.72 -0.82 11.51
C ALA A 312 -16.90 -1.65 10.99
N GLU A 313 -16.74 -2.38 9.88
CA GLU A 313 -17.75 -3.29 9.34
C GLU A 313 -18.07 -4.42 10.32
N GLU A 314 -17.06 -5.02 10.94
CA GLU A 314 -17.25 -6.05 11.98
C GLU A 314 -17.95 -5.48 13.23
N TYR A 315 -17.56 -4.29 13.65
CA TYR A 315 -18.21 -3.62 14.78
C TYR A 315 -19.66 -3.26 14.48
N LEU A 316 -19.95 -2.74 13.27
CA LEU A 316 -21.33 -2.47 12.86
C LEU A 316 -22.18 -3.76 12.81
N ARG A 317 -21.60 -4.86 12.33
CA ARG A 317 -22.26 -6.17 12.35
C ARG A 317 -22.55 -6.62 13.78
N TYR A 318 -21.57 -6.44 14.67
CA TYR A 318 -21.76 -6.73 16.10
C TYR A 318 -22.89 -5.89 16.71
N LEU A 319 -22.91 -4.57 16.45
CA LEU A 319 -23.99 -3.68 16.91
C LEU A 319 -25.36 -4.06 16.32
N GLY A 320 -25.40 -4.54 15.10
CA GLY A 320 -26.62 -5.03 14.44
C GLY A 320 -27.22 -6.27 15.10
N THR A 321 -26.41 -7.06 15.78
CA THR A 321 -26.83 -8.36 16.36
C THR A 321 -26.77 -8.43 17.89
N HIS A 322 -26.02 -7.53 18.55
CA HIS A 322 -25.79 -7.59 20.00
C HIS A 322 -26.23 -6.32 20.73
N ASP A 323 -26.63 -6.48 21.99
CA ASP A 323 -26.84 -5.38 22.92
C ASP A 323 -25.50 -4.93 23.51
N VAL A 324 -25.15 -3.66 23.32
CA VAL A 324 -23.84 -3.08 23.70
C VAL A 324 -23.59 -3.11 25.20
N MET A 325 -24.66 -3.03 26.01
CA MET A 325 -24.52 -2.97 27.47
C MET A 325 -24.22 -4.34 28.08
N THR A 326 -24.87 -5.38 27.59
CA THR A 326 -24.78 -6.75 28.11
C THR A 326 -23.89 -7.66 27.27
N GLY A 327 -23.71 -7.31 25.98
CA GLY A 327 -23.07 -8.17 24.98
C GLY A 327 -23.82 -9.48 24.74
N LEU A 328 -25.11 -9.56 25.09
CA LEU A 328 -26.05 -10.58 24.63
C LEU A 328 -26.53 -10.21 23.22
N TYR A 329 -27.25 -11.12 22.56
CA TYR A 329 -27.94 -10.76 21.35
C TYR A 329 -29.00 -9.69 21.60
N ASN A 330 -29.23 -8.82 20.61
CA ASN A 330 -30.24 -7.78 20.70
C ASN A 330 -31.62 -8.31 20.20
N ARG A 331 -32.65 -7.49 20.31
CA ARG A 331 -34.00 -7.79 19.84
C ARG A 331 -34.06 -8.14 18.35
N ALA A 332 -33.30 -7.43 17.50
CA ALA A 332 -33.32 -7.68 16.07
C ALA A 332 -32.82 -9.08 15.71
N TYR A 333 -31.74 -9.53 16.34
CA TYR A 333 -31.26 -10.91 16.18
C TYR A 333 -32.21 -11.96 16.75
N PHE A 334 -32.88 -11.65 17.87
CA PHE A 334 -33.91 -12.50 18.44
C PHE A 334 -35.08 -12.71 17.46
N ASP A 335 -35.60 -11.59 16.87
CA ASP A 335 -36.74 -11.65 15.93
C ASP A 335 -36.34 -12.42 14.64
N GLU A 336 -35.13 -12.24 14.12
CA GLU A 336 -34.59 -12.98 12.97
C GLU A 336 -34.44 -14.49 13.28
N THR A 337 -33.91 -14.82 14.45
CA THR A 337 -33.76 -16.22 14.89
C THR A 337 -35.13 -16.90 15.03
N LEU A 338 -36.13 -16.20 15.55
CA LEU A 338 -37.49 -16.72 15.68
C LEU A 338 -38.08 -17.08 14.31
N LEU A 339 -37.98 -16.19 13.33
CA LEU A 339 -38.41 -16.42 11.96
C LEU A 339 -37.73 -17.65 11.33
N HIS A 340 -36.41 -17.77 11.58
CA HIS A 340 -35.63 -18.89 11.07
C HIS A 340 -36.08 -20.24 11.66
N LEU A 341 -36.22 -20.34 12.99
CA LEU A 341 -36.69 -21.53 13.68
C LEU A 341 -38.10 -21.92 13.24
N GLU A 342 -39.00 -20.96 13.04
CA GLU A 342 -40.34 -21.19 12.55
C GLU A 342 -40.35 -21.70 11.10
N SER A 343 -39.49 -21.20 10.25
CA SER A 343 -39.36 -21.67 8.86
C SER A 343 -38.78 -23.07 8.74
N GLU A 344 -37.88 -23.47 9.61
CA GLU A 344 -37.29 -24.80 9.67
C GLU A 344 -38.24 -25.85 10.34
N ARG A 345 -39.32 -25.40 10.94
CA ARG A 345 -40.26 -26.24 11.71
C ARG A 345 -39.55 -27.09 12.77
N ARG A 346 -38.57 -26.51 13.45
CA ARG A 346 -37.88 -27.18 14.55
C ARG A 346 -38.77 -27.26 15.78
N ASP A 347 -38.96 -28.44 16.27
CA ASP A 347 -39.65 -28.75 17.53
C ASP A 347 -38.90 -29.89 18.25
N PRO A 348 -38.77 -29.87 19.58
CA PRO A 348 -39.22 -28.81 20.48
C PRO A 348 -38.25 -27.62 20.56
N VAL A 349 -38.79 -26.40 20.69
CA VAL A 349 -38.04 -25.21 21.05
C VAL A 349 -38.59 -24.68 22.36
N SER A 350 -37.74 -24.46 23.35
CA SER A 350 -38.11 -23.85 24.61
C SER A 350 -37.67 -22.39 24.70
N PHE A 351 -38.51 -21.58 25.33
CA PHE A 351 -38.21 -20.18 25.64
C PHE A 351 -38.22 -19.95 27.14
N ILE A 352 -37.28 -19.17 27.65
CA ILE A 352 -37.28 -18.68 29.02
C ILE A 352 -37.30 -17.17 28.96
N VAL A 353 -38.44 -16.57 29.35
CA VAL A 353 -38.57 -15.10 29.42
C VAL A 353 -38.26 -14.65 30.84
N MET A 354 -37.52 -13.57 30.96
CA MET A 354 -36.99 -13.05 32.24
C MET A 354 -37.12 -11.55 32.30
N ASP A 355 -37.37 -11.08 33.53
CA ASP A 355 -37.45 -9.64 33.84
C ASP A 355 -36.62 -9.33 35.08
N LEU A 356 -35.82 -8.26 35.01
CA LEU A 356 -34.99 -7.82 36.13
C LEU A 356 -35.81 -7.06 37.16
N ASN A 357 -35.94 -7.63 38.32
CA ASN A 357 -36.74 -7.08 39.40
C ASN A 357 -36.14 -5.81 40.00
N ASN A 358 -36.98 -4.84 40.36
CA ASN A 358 -36.63 -3.62 41.07
C ASN A 358 -35.66 -2.67 40.35
N LEU A 359 -35.46 -2.80 39.03
CA LEU A 359 -34.53 -1.92 38.29
C LEU A 359 -34.92 -0.43 38.45
N LYS A 360 -36.20 -0.11 38.36
CA LYS A 360 -36.70 1.27 38.54
C LYS A 360 -36.40 1.79 39.97
N ILE A 361 -36.65 0.99 40.99
CA ILE A 361 -36.38 1.37 42.39
C ILE A 361 -34.90 1.58 42.59
N THR A 362 -34.07 0.74 42.02
CA THR A 362 -32.59 0.87 42.07
C THR A 362 -32.16 2.13 41.39
N ASN A 363 -32.67 2.47 40.18
CA ASN A 363 -32.39 3.71 39.47
C ASN A 363 -32.81 4.93 40.30
N ASP A 364 -34.01 4.93 40.88
CA ASP A 364 -34.53 6.05 41.66
C ASP A 364 -33.71 6.27 42.97
N ARG A 365 -33.20 5.19 43.59
CA ARG A 365 -32.48 5.23 44.86
C ARG A 365 -30.99 5.46 44.71
N TYR A 366 -30.35 4.84 43.74
CA TYR A 366 -28.88 4.76 43.58
C TYR A 366 -28.37 5.37 42.27
N GLY A 367 -29.27 5.84 41.41
CA GLY A 367 -28.95 6.42 40.11
C GLY A 367 -28.79 5.38 38.97
N HIS A 368 -28.93 5.85 37.73
CA HIS A 368 -28.92 5.00 36.53
C HIS A 368 -27.64 4.17 36.36
N GLN A 369 -26.49 4.66 36.82
CA GLN A 369 -25.23 3.91 36.73
C GLN A 369 -25.26 2.59 37.48
N VAL A 370 -25.96 2.55 38.64
CA VAL A 370 -26.12 1.33 39.45
C VAL A 370 -27.11 0.39 38.81
N GLY A 371 -28.19 0.91 38.20
CA GLY A 371 -29.11 0.10 37.40
C GLY A 371 -28.45 -0.52 36.16
N ASP A 372 -27.60 0.25 35.50
CA ASP A 372 -26.80 -0.26 34.37
C ASP A 372 -25.85 -1.38 34.80
N GLN A 373 -25.29 -1.33 36.01
CA GLN A 373 -24.49 -2.44 36.57
C GLN A 373 -25.33 -3.70 36.77
N LEU A 374 -26.61 -3.59 37.27
CA LEU A 374 -27.49 -4.74 37.37
C LEU A 374 -27.79 -5.37 36.02
N ILE A 375 -28.05 -4.55 35.00
CA ILE A 375 -28.28 -5.04 33.64
C ILE A 375 -27.03 -5.77 33.10
N ARG A 376 -25.81 -5.23 33.30
CA ARG A 376 -24.55 -5.89 32.89
C ARG A 376 -24.35 -7.22 33.62
N ARG A 377 -24.58 -7.26 34.93
CA ARG A 377 -24.51 -8.49 35.75
C ARG A 377 -25.51 -9.55 35.28
N THR A 378 -26.71 -9.12 34.91
CA THR A 378 -27.69 -10.05 34.27
C THR A 378 -27.09 -10.64 32.97
N GLY A 379 -26.52 -9.83 32.13
CA GLY A 379 -25.83 -10.28 30.92
C GLY A 379 -24.73 -11.31 31.20
N GLU A 380 -23.89 -11.07 32.20
CA GLU A 380 -22.83 -12.01 32.64
C GLU A 380 -23.39 -13.35 33.12
N VAL A 381 -24.41 -13.30 33.95
CA VAL A 381 -25.10 -14.50 34.45
C VAL A 381 -25.70 -15.32 33.30
N LEU A 382 -26.40 -14.66 32.38
CA LEU A 382 -27.02 -15.33 31.24
C LEU A 382 -25.99 -15.91 30.25
N LYS A 383 -24.90 -15.21 30.01
CA LYS A 383 -23.77 -15.75 29.23
C LYS A 383 -23.18 -17.01 29.87
N ALA A 384 -23.00 -17.01 31.18
CA ALA A 384 -22.45 -18.15 31.91
C ALA A 384 -23.44 -19.32 32.04
N SER A 385 -24.76 -19.08 31.87
CA SER A 385 -25.77 -20.11 31.97
C SER A 385 -25.94 -20.96 30.70
N ILE A 386 -25.65 -20.39 29.53
CA ILE A 386 -25.87 -21.05 28.25
C ILE A 386 -24.65 -21.82 27.77
N ASP A 387 -24.89 -22.92 27.06
CA ASP A 387 -23.90 -23.70 26.34
C ASP A 387 -23.99 -23.41 24.81
N ASN A 388 -23.10 -23.97 24.00
CA ASN A 388 -23.10 -23.79 22.54
C ASN A 388 -24.43 -24.27 21.92
N GLY A 389 -25.06 -23.39 21.16
CA GLY A 389 -26.32 -23.65 20.47
C GLY A 389 -27.53 -22.97 21.12
N TYR A 390 -27.42 -22.49 22.35
CA TYR A 390 -28.45 -21.68 23.00
C TYR A 390 -28.19 -20.18 22.78
N ILE A 391 -29.27 -19.41 22.77
CA ILE A 391 -29.24 -17.99 22.47
C ILE A 391 -29.79 -17.21 23.66
N ALA A 392 -28.99 -16.26 24.15
CA ALA A 392 -29.43 -15.32 25.18
C ALA A 392 -29.57 -13.94 24.56
N ALA A 393 -30.69 -13.30 24.67
CA ALA A 393 -31.01 -12.01 24.12
C ALA A 393 -31.54 -11.04 25.18
N ARG A 394 -31.21 -9.76 25.03
CA ARG A 394 -31.88 -8.65 25.70
C ARG A 394 -32.91 -8.03 24.76
N ILE A 395 -34.20 -8.10 25.16
CA ILE A 395 -35.30 -7.66 24.30
C ILE A 395 -35.57 -6.17 24.47
N GLY A 396 -35.38 -5.65 25.68
CA GLY A 396 -35.53 -4.23 25.98
C GLY A 396 -35.29 -3.98 27.48
N GLY A 397 -35.08 -2.75 27.88
CA GLY A 397 -35.00 -2.32 29.28
C GLY A 397 -34.43 -3.35 30.26
N ASP A 398 -35.35 -4.00 30.97
CA ASP A 398 -35.19 -5.05 31.99
C ASP A 398 -35.58 -6.46 31.51
N GLU A 399 -35.94 -6.63 30.23
CA GLU A 399 -36.42 -7.88 29.65
C GLU A 399 -35.32 -8.66 28.94
N PHE A 400 -35.23 -9.96 29.25
CA PHE A 400 -34.27 -10.89 28.67
C PHE A 400 -34.97 -12.18 28.25
N THR A 401 -34.45 -12.88 27.25
CA THR A 401 -35.02 -14.16 26.80
C THR A 401 -33.88 -15.11 26.41
N LEU A 402 -34.04 -16.40 26.83
CA LEU A 402 -33.27 -17.49 26.26
C LEU A 402 -34.11 -18.24 25.22
N ILE A 403 -33.48 -18.58 24.08
CA ILE A 403 -34.00 -19.50 23.08
C ILE A 403 -33.19 -20.78 23.18
N LEU A 404 -33.87 -21.91 23.39
CA LEU A 404 -33.29 -23.22 23.55
C LEU A 404 -33.81 -24.14 22.43
N PRO A 405 -33.19 -24.18 21.27
CA PRO A 405 -33.55 -25.09 20.19
C PRO A 405 -33.37 -26.55 20.61
N ASP A 406 -34.15 -27.45 20.03
CA ASP A 406 -34.12 -28.90 20.26
C ASP A 406 -34.18 -29.27 21.76
N THR A 407 -34.97 -28.50 22.55
CA THR A 407 -34.99 -28.59 24.03
C THR A 407 -36.40 -28.77 24.55
N ASP A 408 -36.59 -29.78 25.36
CA ASP A 408 -37.87 -30.10 26.00
C ASP A 408 -38.11 -29.27 27.28
N GLU A 409 -39.33 -29.41 27.85
CA GLU A 409 -39.76 -28.69 29.05
C GLU A 409 -38.91 -29.01 30.29
N GLN A 410 -38.48 -30.28 30.44
CA GLN A 410 -37.69 -30.71 31.59
C GLN A 410 -36.28 -30.05 31.55
N THR A 411 -35.66 -30.01 30.38
CA THR A 411 -34.39 -29.39 30.18
C THR A 411 -34.47 -27.86 30.33
N ALA A 412 -35.59 -27.25 29.88
CA ALA A 412 -35.84 -25.83 30.09
C ALA A 412 -35.97 -25.48 31.58
N HIS A 413 -36.64 -26.31 32.38
CA HIS A 413 -36.71 -26.15 33.84
C HIS A 413 -35.31 -26.24 34.48
N ALA A 414 -34.51 -27.21 34.12
CA ALA A 414 -33.14 -27.34 34.62
C ALA A 414 -32.30 -26.12 34.28
N MET A 415 -32.52 -25.50 33.11
CA MET A 415 -31.86 -24.25 32.74
C MET A 415 -32.31 -23.07 33.60
N MET A 416 -33.61 -23.00 33.99
CA MET A 416 -34.08 -21.96 34.90
C MET A 416 -33.40 -22.10 36.27
N GLU A 417 -33.31 -23.29 36.83
CA GLU A 417 -32.62 -23.58 38.09
C GLU A 417 -31.12 -23.19 38.01
N ARG A 418 -30.49 -23.45 36.86
CA ARG A 418 -29.10 -23.05 36.62
C ARG A 418 -28.95 -21.52 36.64
N VAL A 419 -29.84 -20.77 35.98
CA VAL A 419 -29.87 -19.32 36.01
C VAL A 419 -30.03 -18.80 37.43
N GLU A 420 -31.00 -19.33 38.21
CA GLU A 420 -31.23 -18.93 39.61
C GLU A 420 -30.01 -19.18 40.48
N SER A 421 -29.36 -20.34 40.35
CA SER A 421 -28.14 -20.67 41.06
C SER A 421 -26.98 -19.68 40.73
N LEU A 422 -26.84 -19.26 39.48
CA LEU A 422 -25.85 -18.31 39.05
C LEU A 422 -26.16 -16.89 39.56
N VAL A 423 -27.44 -16.51 39.65
CA VAL A 423 -27.88 -15.25 40.28
C VAL A 423 -27.49 -15.25 41.77
N GLU A 424 -27.77 -16.34 42.52
CA GLU A 424 -27.34 -16.45 43.91
C GLU A 424 -25.82 -16.37 44.07
N MET A 425 -25.09 -17.04 43.20
CA MET A 425 -23.63 -16.97 43.20
C MET A 425 -23.13 -15.55 42.92
N ASN A 426 -23.71 -14.85 41.93
CA ASN A 426 -23.37 -13.46 41.59
C ASN A 426 -23.64 -12.55 42.81
N ASN A 427 -24.75 -12.73 43.53
CA ASN A 427 -25.07 -11.95 44.74
C ASN A 427 -24.12 -12.19 45.93
N LYS A 428 -23.41 -13.33 45.99
CA LYS A 428 -22.36 -13.56 46.97
C LYS A 428 -21.12 -12.66 46.72
N PHE A 429 -20.87 -12.36 45.46
CA PHE A 429 -19.77 -11.44 45.07
C PHE A 429 -20.19 -9.98 45.20
N TYR A 430 -21.39 -9.63 44.72
CA TYR A 430 -21.92 -8.27 44.67
C TYR A 430 -23.07 -8.14 45.69
N ARG A 431 -22.80 -7.71 46.88
CA ARG A 431 -23.76 -7.66 47.98
C ARG A 431 -24.90 -6.66 47.78
N GLU A 432 -24.63 -5.51 47.18
CA GLU A 432 -25.62 -4.46 46.90
C GLU A 432 -25.37 -3.78 45.56
N PRO A 433 -26.40 -3.48 44.76
CA PRO A 433 -27.76 -3.97 44.92
C PRO A 433 -27.88 -5.45 44.54
N GLU A 434 -28.81 -6.14 45.17
CA GLU A 434 -29.12 -7.54 44.92
C GLU A 434 -29.66 -7.69 43.50
N LEU A 435 -29.12 -8.66 42.72
CA LEU A 435 -29.64 -9.08 41.42
C LEU A 435 -30.79 -10.05 41.68
N SER A 436 -31.96 -9.80 41.09
CA SER A 436 -33.11 -10.66 41.17
C SER A 436 -33.82 -10.69 39.83
N LEU A 437 -34.15 -11.88 39.37
CA LEU A 437 -34.88 -12.13 38.11
C LEU A 437 -36.18 -12.84 38.38
N SER A 438 -37.24 -12.46 37.67
CA SER A 438 -38.48 -13.27 37.55
C SER A 438 -38.39 -14.05 36.23
N LEU A 439 -38.57 -15.36 36.28
CA LEU A 439 -38.43 -16.26 35.14
C LEU A 439 -39.79 -16.95 34.84
N GLY A 440 -40.01 -17.25 33.55
CA GLY A 440 -41.08 -18.09 33.08
C GLY A 440 -40.67 -18.82 31.82
N SER A 441 -41.03 -20.09 31.68
CA SER A 441 -40.70 -20.91 30.53
C SER A 441 -41.95 -21.49 29.86
N ALA A 442 -41.79 -21.76 28.56
CA ALA A 442 -42.72 -22.55 27.77
C ALA A 442 -41.99 -23.27 26.64
N THR A 443 -42.50 -24.44 26.25
CA THR A 443 -41.93 -25.29 25.20
C THR A 443 -42.92 -25.43 24.06
N SER A 444 -42.41 -25.38 22.82
CA SER A 444 -43.23 -25.54 21.61
C SER A 444 -43.76 -26.96 21.47
N ALA A 445 -44.89 -27.07 20.78
CA ALA A 445 -45.44 -28.32 20.31
C ALA A 445 -45.78 -28.19 18.82
N PRO A 446 -45.75 -29.29 18.06
CA PRO A 446 -46.00 -29.25 16.62
C PRO A 446 -47.27 -28.49 16.24
N GLY A 447 -47.15 -27.52 15.34
CA GLY A 447 -48.26 -26.72 14.83
C GLY A 447 -48.67 -25.50 15.68
N ILE A 448 -47.94 -25.21 16.76
CA ILE A 448 -48.13 -24.00 17.56
C ILE A 448 -47.11 -22.95 17.09
N PRO A 449 -47.55 -21.75 16.68
CA PRO A 449 -46.62 -20.66 16.35
C PRO A 449 -45.73 -20.29 17.54
N LEU A 450 -44.44 -20.07 17.30
CA LEU A 450 -43.45 -19.77 18.36
C LEU A 450 -43.79 -18.48 19.13
N GLU A 451 -44.41 -17.49 18.49
CA GLU A 451 -44.93 -16.30 19.18
C GLU A 451 -45.93 -16.61 20.30
N LYS A 452 -46.80 -17.64 20.12
CA LYS A 452 -47.71 -18.07 21.17
C LYS A 452 -46.99 -18.76 22.33
N VAL A 453 -45.91 -19.48 22.02
CA VAL A 453 -45.07 -20.12 23.05
C VAL A 453 -44.38 -19.06 23.89
N ILE A 454 -43.81 -18.04 23.26
CA ILE A 454 -43.22 -16.91 23.98
C ILE A 454 -44.26 -16.20 24.85
N SER A 455 -45.45 -15.92 24.33
CA SER A 455 -46.53 -15.31 25.11
C SER A 455 -46.94 -16.15 26.32
N LEU A 456 -46.81 -17.48 26.23
CA LEU A 456 -47.09 -18.38 27.37
C LEU A 456 -45.97 -18.29 28.42
N ALA A 457 -44.71 -18.28 27.99
CA ALA A 457 -43.57 -18.09 28.86
C ALA A 457 -43.64 -16.73 29.60
N ASP A 458 -44.03 -15.66 28.88
CA ASP A 458 -44.22 -14.34 29.44
C ASP A 458 -45.30 -14.29 30.53
N LYS A 459 -46.44 -14.93 30.29
CA LYS A 459 -47.52 -15.07 31.30
C LYS A 459 -47.04 -15.79 32.56
N THR A 460 -46.22 -16.83 32.39
CA THR A 460 -45.66 -17.59 33.52
C THR A 460 -44.69 -16.69 34.31
N MET A 461 -43.83 -15.97 33.62
CA MET A 461 -42.90 -14.99 34.21
C MET A 461 -43.67 -13.90 35.00
N TYR A 462 -44.71 -13.33 34.40
CA TYR A 462 -45.53 -12.30 35.05
C TYR A 462 -46.20 -12.81 36.33
N THR A 463 -46.67 -14.07 36.33
CA THR A 463 -47.24 -14.71 37.51
C THR A 463 -46.20 -14.83 38.63
N ASN A 464 -45.00 -15.27 38.30
CA ASN A 464 -43.88 -15.38 39.24
C ASN A 464 -43.41 -14.01 39.76
N LYS A 465 -43.43 -12.98 38.91
CA LYS A 465 -43.15 -11.59 39.29
C LYS A 465 -44.17 -11.08 40.30
N GLY A 466 -45.47 -11.39 40.11
CA GLY A 466 -46.53 -11.06 41.08
C GLY A 466 -46.33 -11.70 42.44
N GLN A 467 -45.95 -12.98 42.47
CA GLN A 467 -45.64 -13.70 43.74
C GLN A 467 -44.39 -13.11 44.44
N TYR A 468 -43.38 -12.74 43.72
CA TYR A 468 -42.18 -12.08 44.26
C TYR A 468 -42.52 -10.78 45.00
N TYR A 469 -43.35 -9.90 44.43
CA TYR A 469 -43.77 -8.66 45.09
C TYR A 469 -44.75 -8.88 46.22
N HIS A 470 -45.57 -9.95 46.23
CA HIS A 470 -46.43 -10.29 47.35
C HIS A 470 -45.64 -10.76 48.57
N ARG A 471 -44.68 -11.68 48.41
CA ARG A 471 -43.79 -12.14 49.49
C ARG A 471 -43.04 -11.02 50.14
N ARG A 472 -42.48 -10.08 49.37
CA ARG A 472 -41.73 -8.91 49.91
C ARG A 472 -42.64 -7.89 50.63
N LYS A 473 -43.92 -7.87 50.40
CA LYS A 473 -44.86 -7.03 51.16
C LYS A 473 -45.24 -7.64 52.51
N GLU A 474 -45.08 -8.95 52.66
CA GLU A 474 -45.33 -9.64 53.94
C GLU A 474 -44.11 -9.60 54.89
N ASP A 475 -42.91 -9.35 54.36
CA ASP A 475 -41.66 -9.24 55.12
C ASP A 475 -41.40 -7.80 55.67
N PHE A 476 -42.27 -6.85 55.35
CA PHE A 476 -42.26 -5.48 55.87
C PHE A 476 -43.57 -5.15 56.62
#